data_7833b2fca8c1e10ca3e8557963bfe992
#
_entry.id   7833b2fca8c1e10ca3e8557963bfe992
#
_cell.length_a   1.000
_cell.length_b   1.000
_cell.length_c   1.000
_cell.angle_alpha   90.00
_cell.angle_beta   90.00
_cell.angle_gamma   90.00
#
_symmetry.space_group_name_H-M   'P 1'
#
loop_
_entity.id
_entity.type
_entity.pdbx_description
1 polymer ?
#
loop_
_entity_poly.entity_id
_entity_poly.type
_entity_poly.pdbx_seq_one_letter_code
_entity_poly.pdbx_strand_id
1 'polypeptide(L)'
;MRVLAVGCHPDDLEIACGGTLRKYSEEGAEVYMCHVANGNMGHVEILPDELRKVRTREAEEAGRILGARKVFNLDVDDVTVNRFDNDVVDAMADVVRRVRPDVIITHNETDYMQDHVETSRLVFNGSFVSSLTHKSVKYAAYDQFVPIYYMDTLGGVNFIPTHYVDITGQIETKLEALGKHESQIKWMLEHDHIDFLDMIRTCSRFRGYQCGVRFAEGFRPCTVYPRMTTKQLLP
;
A
#
# COMPACT_ATOMS: atom_id res chain seq x y z
N MET A 1 3.72 17.73 -3.66
CA MET A 1 4.06 16.68 -2.69
C MET A 1 4.16 15.35 -3.42
N ARG A 2 5.10 14.48 -3.04
CA ARG A 2 5.24 13.11 -3.57
C ARG A 2 4.87 12.11 -2.50
N VAL A 3 3.95 11.21 -2.83
CA VAL A 3 3.43 10.18 -1.94
C VAL A 3 3.87 8.82 -2.48
N LEU A 4 4.48 7.98 -1.65
CA LEU A 4 4.78 6.59 -1.97
C LEU A 4 3.93 5.68 -1.08
N ALA A 5 3.02 4.93 -1.68
CA ALA A 5 2.30 3.86 -1.00
C ALA A 5 2.95 2.52 -1.31
N VAL A 6 3.23 1.72 -0.28
CA VAL A 6 3.85 0.39 -0.41
C VAL A 6 2.95 -0.64 0.24
N GLY A 7 2.32 -1.47 -0.59
CA GLY A 7 1.58 -2.65 -0.17
C GLY A 7 2.41 -3.92 -0.33
N CYS A 8 1.96 -5.01 0.24
CA CYS A 8 2.55 -6.31 0.03
C CYS A 8 2.07 -6.89 -1.30
N HIS A 9 0.82 -7.29 -1.36
CA HIS A 9 0.23 -7.93 -2.54
C HIS A 9 -0.44 -6.90 -3.47
N PRO A 10 -0.58 -7.21 -4.76
CA PRO A 10 -1.41 -6.43 -5.67
C PRO A 10 -2.88 -6.50 -5.22
N ASP A 11 -3.45 -5.40 -4.77
CA ASP A 11 -4.78 -5.09 -4.22
C ASP A 11 -4.75 -4.44 -2.82
N ASP A 12 -3.74 -4.67 -1.99
CA ASP A 12 -3.64 -4.15 -0.62
C ASP A 12 -3.84 -2.62 -0.53
N LEU A 13 -3.26 -1.90 -1.49
CA LEU A 13 -3.31 -0.43 -1.51
C LEU A 13 -4.71 0.08 -1.85
N GLU A 14 -5.40 -0.58 -2.76
CA GLU A 14 -6.78 -0.29 -3.10
C GLU A 14 -7.70 -0.56 -1.91
N ILE A 15 -7.46 -1.65 -1.18
CA ILE A 15 -8.20 -2.07 0.01
C ILE A 15 -8.04 -1.05 1.14
N ALA A 16 -6.81 -0.70 1.48
CA ALA A 16 -6.51 0.01 2.73
C ALA A 16 -6.41 1.53 2.59
N CYS A 17 -5.97 2.04 1.42
CA CYS A 17 -5.73 3.48 1.23
C CYS A 17 -6.08 4.03 -0.16
N GLY A 18 -6.80 3.27 -1.01
CA GLY A 18 -7.11 3.65 -2.38
C GLY A 18 -7.85 4.99 -2.49
N GLY A 19 -8.80 5.25 -1.59
CA GLY A 19 -9.52 6.53 -1.53
C GLY A 19 -8.60 7.71 -1.19
N THR A 20 -7.69 7.51 -0.24
CA THR A 20 -6.66 8.49 0.15
C THR A 20 -5.69 8.77 -0.99
N LEU A 21 -5.23 7.73 -1.71
CA LEU A 21 -4.35 7.88 -2.88
C LEU A 21 -5.05 8.68 -3.99
N ARG A 22 -6.32 8.39 -4.25
CA ARG A 22 -7.11 9.16 -5.21
C ARG A 22 -7.24 10.61 -4.79
N LYS A 23 -7.55 10.88 -3.53
CA LYS A 23 -7.65 12.25 -3.00
C LYS A 23 -6.35 13.03 -3.13
N TYR A 24 -5.21 12.43 -2.77
CA TYR A 24 -3.89 13.03 -3.02
C TYR A 24 -3.69 13.42 -4.51
N SER A 25 -4.04 12.51 -5.41
CA SER A 25 -3.94 12.78 -6.86
C SER A 25 -4.82 13.94 -7.29
N GLU A 26 -6.06 14.03 -6.79
CA GLU A 26 -6.99 15.12 -7.07
C GLU A 26 -6.51 16.47 -6.52
N GLU A 27 -5.79 16.46 -5.40
CA GLU A 27 -5.15 17.64 -4.81
C GLU A 27 -3.79 17.99 -5.47
N GLY A 28 -3.42 17.29 -6.54
CA GLY A 28 -2.22 17.59 -7.33
C GLY A 28 -0.91 17.01 -6.78
N ALA A 29 -0.98 16.07 -5.84
CA ALA A 29 0.19 15.30 -5.41
C ALA A 29 0.61 14.27 -6.48
N GLU A 30 1.90 13.97 -6.53
CA GLU A 30 2.44 12.89 -7.35
C GLU A 30 2.36 11.58 -6.55
N VAL A 31 1.42 10.72 -6.91
CA VAL A 31 1.21 9.43 -6.26
C VAL A 31 2.03 8.34 -6.95
N TYR A 32 2.72 7.54 -6.16
CA TYR A 32 3.46 6.35 -6.58
C TYR A 32 3.02 5.16 -5.74
N MET A 33 2.84 4.02 -6.37
CA MET A 33 2.47 2.76 -5.73
C MET A 33 3.60 1.74 -5.91
N CYS A 34 3.79 0.88 -4.93
CA CYS A 34 4.76 -0.22 -4.98
C CYS A 34 4.16 -1.45 -4.31
N HIS A 35 4.25 -2.60 -4.96
CA HIS A 35 3.94 -3.90 -4.39
C HIS A 35 5.24 -4.67 -4.16
N VAL A 36 5.41 -5.27 -2.98
CA VAL A 36 6.59 -6.05 -2.65
C VAL A 36 6.46 -7.45 -3.23
N ALA A 37 5.35 -8.12 -2.95
CA ALA A 37 5.04 -9.43 -3.48
C ALA A 37 4.28 -9.32 -4.82
N ASN A 38 4.37 -10.38 -5.61
CA ASN A 38 3.80 -10.43 -6.96
C ASN A 38 2.40 -11.06 -7.03
N GLY A 39 1.90 -11.62 -5.92
CA GLY A 39 0.57 -12.18 -5.81
C GLY A 39 0.40 -13.57 -6.42
N ASN A 40 1.50 -14.29 -6.66
CA ASN A 40 1.50 -15.52 -7.44
C ASN A 40 0.84 -16.73 -6.76
N MET A 41 0.59 -16.69 -5.45
CA MET A 41 -0.02 -17.81 -4.70
C MET A 41 -1.49 -17.58 -4.33
N GLY A 42 -2.08 -16.47 -4.73
CA GLY A 42 -3.45 -16.08 -4.36
C GLY A 42 -4.57 -16.67 -5.23
N HIS A 43 -4.40 -17.88 -5.82
CA HIS A 43 -5.44 -18.53 -6.62
C HIS A 43 -5.21 -20.05 -6.68
N VAL A 44 -6.30 -20.85 -6.73
CA VAL A 44 -6.17 -22.33 -6.75
C VAL A 44 -6.15 -22.92 -8.17
N GLU A 45 -6.65 -22.20 -9.16
CA GLU A 45 -6.75 -22.70 -10.54
C GLU A 45 -5.69 -22.10 -11.47
N ILE A 46 -5.41 -20.79 -11.31
CA ILE A 46 -4.40 -20.11 -12.14
C ILE A 46 -3.02 -20.41 -11.55
N LEU A 47 -2.13 -20.94 -12.40
CA LEU A 47 -0.77 -21.29 -11.97
C LEU A 47 0.06 -20.05 -11.60
N PRO A 48 1.03 -20.17 -10.67
CA PRO A 48 1.77 -19.04 -10.12
C PRO A 48 2.39 -18.11 -11.16
N ASP A 49 3.08 -18.64 -12.17
CA ASP A 49 3.74 -17.83 -13.22
C ASP A 49 2.75 -17.05 -14.10
N GLU A 50 1.55 -17.57 -14.27
CA GLU A 50 0.49 -16.89 -15.01
C GLU A 50 -0.22 -15.87 -14.13
N LEU A 51 -0.57 -16.24 -12.91
CA LEU A 51 -1.21 -15.37 -11.94
C LEU A 51 -0.38 -14.11 -11.67
N ARG A 52 0.94 -14.25 -11.49
CA ARG A 52 1.90 -13.14 -11.36
C ARG A 52 1.74 -12.12 -12.50
N LYS A 53 1.63 -12.57 -13.75
CA LYS A 53 1.47 -11.69 -14.91
C LYS A 53 0.09 -11.02 -14.95
N VAL A 54 -0.94 -11.76 -14.56
CA VAL A 54 -2.31 -11.25 -14.46
C VAL A 54 -2.35 -10.14 -13.40
N ARG A 55 -1.93 -10.44 -12.17
CA ARG A 55 -1.99 -9.49 -11.04
C ARG A 55 -1.11 -8.25 -11.24
N THR A 56 0.02 -8.39 -11.94
CA THR A 56 0.84 -7.22 -12.33
C THR A 56 0.05 -6.26 -13.21
N ARG A 57 -0.68 -6.75 -14.23
CA ARG A 57 -1.51 -5.92 -15.12
C ARG A 57 -2.69 -5.29 -14.37
N GLU A 58 -3.36 -6.08 -13.53
CA GLU A 58 -4.47 -5.62 -12.71
C GLU A 58 -4.04 -4.46 -11.80
N ALA A 59 -2.87 -4.57 -11.14
CA ALA A 59 -2.31 -3.52 -10.31
C ALA A 59 -1.97 -2.24 -11.11
N GLU A 60 -1.43 -2.38 -12.32
CA GLU A 60 -1.14 -1.22 -13.19
C GLU A 60 -2.44 -0.51 -13.62
N GLU A 61 -3.51 -1.27 -13.91
CA GLU A 61 -4.82 -0.69 -14.26
C GLU A 61 -5.47 0.01 -13.05
N ALA A 62 -5.44 -0.62 -11.88
CA ALA A 62 -5.92 -0.04 -10.64
C ALA A 62 -5.19 1.26 -10.29
N GLY A 63 -3.85 1.23 -10.38
CA GLY A 63 -3.03 2.41 -10.12
C GLY A 63 -3.35 3.58 -11.06
N ARG A 64 -3.68 3.31 -12.33
CA ARG A 64 -4.10 4.36 -13.29
C ARG A 64 -5.42 5.02 -12.87
N ILE A 65 -6.38 4.24 -12.36
CA ILE A 65 -7.66 4.76 -11.86
C ILE A 65 -7.44 5.65 -10.63
N LEU A 66 -6.54 5.25 -9.73
CA LEU A 66 -6.19 6.04 -8.55
C LEU A 66 -5.33 7.28 -8.88
N GLY A 67 -4.86 7.41 -10.11
CA GLY A 67 -4.04 8.53 -10.57
C GLY A 67 -2.56 8.39 -10.22
N ALA A 68 -2.08 7.16 -9.98
CA ALA A 68 -0.67 6.90 -9.75
C ALA A 68 0.17 7.20 -11.00
N ARG A 69 1.27 7.93 -10.82
CA ARG A 69 2.25 8.19 -11.89
C ARG A 69 3.00 6.94 -12.30
N LYS A 70 3.20 6.04 -11.36
CA LYS A 70 3.85 4.76 -11.59
C LYS A 70 3.47 3.76 -10.51
N VAL A 71 3.29 2.52 -10.94
CA VAL A 71 3.24 1.32 -10.09
C VAL A 71 4.57 0.60 -10.23
N PHE A 72 5.22 0.30 -9.11
CA PHE A 72 6.42 -0.53 -9.01
C PHE A 72 6.01 -1.91 -8.51
N ASN A 73 6.78 -2.93 -8.89
CA ASN A 73 6.68 -4.27 -8.33
C ASN A 73 8.11 -4.75 -8.01
N LEU A 74 8.37 -5.18 -6.77
CA LEU A 74 9.65 -5.76 -6.39
C LEU A 74 9.73 -7.24 -6.74
N ASP A 75 8.59 -7.83 -7.07
CA ASP A 75 8.47 -9.14 -7.70
C ASP A 75 8.94 -10.30 -6.81
N VAL A 76 8.76 -10.16 -5.51
CA VAL A 76 8.98 -11.23 -4.54
C VAL A 76 7.81 -12.20 -4.58
N ASP A 77 8.04 -13.50 -4.47
CA ASP A 77 6.98 -14.48 -4.39
C ASP A 77 6.21 -14.37 -3.06
N ASP A 78 4.89 -14.59 -3.10
CA ASP A 78 4.06 -14.60 -1.91
C ASP A 78 4.58 -15.59 -0.87
N VAL A 79 4.36 -15.31 0.39
CA VAL A 79 4.80 -16.06 1.58
C VAL A 79 6.33 -16.17 1.75
N THR A 80 7.09 -15.45 0.91
CA THR A 80 8.56 -15.42 0.98
C THR A 80 9.14 -14.02 1.27
N VAL A 81 8.28 -13.01 1.50
CA VAL A 81 8.75 -11.67 1.83
C VAL A 81 9.62 -11.70 3.09
N ASN A 82 10.86 -11.20 2.97
CA ASN A 82 11.84 -11.25 4.04
C ASN A 82 12.59 -9.91 4.16
N ARG A 83 12.38 -9.20 5.26
CA ARG A 83 13.04 -7.92 5.55
C ARG A 83 14.57 -8.00 5.70
N PHE A 84 15.13 -9.20 5.81
CA PHE A 84 16.58 -9.43 5.92
C PHE A 84 17.23 -9.79 4.57
N ASP A 85 16.44 -9.94 3.52
CA ASP A 85 16.96 -10.14 2.17
C ASP A 85 17.56 -8.81 1.67
N ASN A 86 18.86 -8.80 1.48
CA ASN A 86 19.60 -7.59 1.09
C ASN A 86 19.19 -7.10 -0.31
N ASP A 87 18.87 -7.98 -1.24
CA ASP A 87 18.49 -7.59 -2.60
C ASP A 87 17.12 -6.90 -2.58
N VAL A 88 16.19 -7.39 -1.78
CA VAL A 88 14.86 -6.78 -1.59
C VAL A 88 14.95 -5.46 -0.83
N VAL A 89 15.81 -5.37 0.19
CA VAL A 89 16.09 -4.11 0.91
C VAL A 89 16.69 -3.06 -0.03
N ASP A 90 17.63 -3.46 -0.89
CA ASP A 90 18.26 -2.58 -1.85
C ASP A 90 17.28 -2.12 -2.94
N ALA A 91 16.41 -3.01 -3.40
CA ALA A 91 15.34 -2.67 -4.34
C ALA A 91 14.35 -1.66 -3.73
N MET A 92 13.95 -1.85 -2.46
CA MET A 92 13.11 -0.89 -1.75
C MET A 92 13.81 0.46 -1.57
N ALA A 93 15.10 0.46 -1.21
CA ALA A 93 15.89 1.69 -1.12
C ALA A 93 15.96 2.42 -2.47
N ASP A 94 16.09 1.69 -3.57
CA ASP A 94 16.09 2.26 -4.92
C ASP A 94 14.74 2.88 -5.29
N VAL A 95 13.62 2.25 -4.93
CA VAL A 95 12.29 2.85 -5.12
C VAL A 95 12.19 4.18 -4.36
N VAL A 96 12.58 4.22 -3.09
CA VAL A 96 12.56 5.45 -2.28
C VAL A 96 13.48 6.53 -2.88
N ARG A 97 14.70 6.18 -3.27
CA ARG A 97 15.66 7.11 -3.91
C ARG A 97 15.14 7.67 -5.23
N ARG A 98 14.46 6.85 -6.01
CA ARG A 98 13.86 7.24 -7.29
C ARG A 98 12.67 8.15 -7.11
N VAL A 99 11.77 7.83 -6.19
CA VAL A 99 10.55 8.60 -5.93
C VAL A 99 10.85 9.88 -5.15
N ARG A 100 11.76 9.83 -4.17
CA ARG A 100 12.06 10.91 -3.21
C ARG A 100 10.80 11.41 -2.52
N PRO A 101 10.06 10.54 -1.82
CA PRO A 101 8.74 10.86 -1.29
C PRO A 101 8.80 11.82 -0.10
N ASP A 102 7.76 12.64 0.04
CA ASP A 102 7.54 13.47 1.23
C ASP A 102 6.86 12.69 2.36
N VAL A 103 6.13 11.62 1.99
CA VAL A 103 5.43 10.71 2.90
C VAL A 103 5.37 9.30 2.32
N ILE A 104 5.47 8.29 3.18
CA ILE A 104 5.27 6.88 2.83
C ILE A 104 4.03 6.37 3.58
N ILE A 105 3.20 5.60 2.89
CA ILE A 105 2.09 4.83 3.47
C ILE A 105 2.42 3.36 3.29
N THR A 106 2.25 2.54 4.34
CA THR A 106 2.51 1.09 4.26
C THR A 106 1.68 0.31 5.29
N HIS A 107 1.81 -1.02 5.29
CA HIS A 107 1.14 -1.89 6.25
C HIS A 107 1.48 -1.59 7.70
N ASN A 108 0.56 -1.97 8.60
CA ASN A 108 0.78 -1.89 10.03
C ASN A 108 1.82 -2.95 10.48
N GLU A 109 2.71 -2.56 11.39
CA GLU A 109 3.78 -3.43 11.91
C GLU A 109 3.30 -4.61 12.76
N THR A 110 2.03 -4.62 13.13
CA THR A 110 1.37 -5.67 13.92
C THR A 110 0.16 -6.26 13.18
N ASP A 111 0.24 -6.33 11.85
CA ASP A 111 -0.75 -7.00 11.03
C ASP A 111 -0.80 -8.51 11.37
N TYR A 112 -1.94 -9.15 11.10
CA TYR A 112 -2.09 -10.59 11.31
C TYR A 112 -1.49 -11.44 10.17
N MET A 113 -1.24 -10.82 8.99
CA MET A 113 -0.58 -11.47 7.86
C MET A 113 0.93 -11.27 7.94
N GLN A 114 1.68 -12.38 7.91
CA GLN A 114 3.14 -12.35 8.04
C GLN A 114 3.79 -11.48 6.94
N ASP A 115 3.38 -11.63 5.68
CA ASP A 115 3.94 -10.87 4.57
C ASP A 115 3.71 -9.35 4.72
N HIS A 116 2.57 -8.94 5.30
CA HIS A 116 2.30 -7.52 5.60
C HIS A 116 3.25 -6.98 6.67
N VAL A 117 3.50 -7.77 7.73
CA VAL A 117 4.45 -7.41 8.78
C VAL A 117 5.87 -7.29 8.20
N GLU A 118 6.28 -8.25 7.37
CA GLU A 118 7.59 -8.21 6.73
C GLU A 118 7.71 -7.01 5.78
N THR A 119 6.67 -6.72 4.99
CA THR A 119 6.60 -5.54 4.12
C THR A 119 6.72 -4.24 4.93
N SER A 120 5.97 -4.10 6.02
CA SER A 120 6.05 -2.92 6.90
C SER A 120 7.48 -2.66 7.37
N ARG A 121 8.14 -3.70 7.84
CA ARG A 121 9.51 -3.62 8.37
C ARG A 121 10.56 -3.46 7.27
N LEU A 122 10.33 -4.05 6.10
CA LEU A 122 11.15 -3.84 4.91
C LEU A 122 11.11 -2.36 4.48
N VAL A 123 9.93 -1.76 4.44
CA VAL A 123 9.75 -0.34 4.09
C VAL A 123 10.44 0.56 5.10
N PHE A 124 10.30 0.28 6.40
CA PHE A 124 10.99 1.01 7.45
C PHE A 124 12.50 0.97 7.27
N ASN A 125 13.07 -0.23 7.06
CA ASN A 125 14.51 -0.44 6.87
C ASN A 125 14.98 0.12 5.52
N GLY A 126 14.32 -0.20 4.41
CA GLY A 126 14.71 0.26 3.07
C GLY A 126 14.67 1.78 2.92
N SER A 127 13.69 2.44 3.55
CA SER A 127 13.64 3.91 3.58
C SER A 127 14.72 4.53 4.47
N PHE A 128 15.24 3.83 5.47
CA PHE A 128 16.46 4.23 6.19
C PHE A 128 17.70 4.03 5.33
N VAL A 129 17.84 2.84 4.72
CA VAL A 129 18.96 2.51 3.83
C VAL A 129 19.05 3.49 2.66
N SER A 130 17.91 4.00 2.17
CA SER A 130 17.87 4.99 1.09
C SER A 130 18.63 6.30 1.41
N SER A 131 18.75 6.66 2.69
CA SER A 131 19.48 7.86 3.14
C SER A 131 20.99 7.67 3.23
N LEU A 132 21.47 6.43 3.25
CA LEU A 132 22.89 6.12 3.49
C LEU A 132 23.72 6.37 2.23
N THR A 133 24.61 7.35 2.25
CA THR A 133 25.45 7.73 1.10
C THR A 133 26.45 6.66 0.69
N HIS A 134 26.92 5.86 1.66
CA HIS A 134 27.88 4.78 1.39
C HIS A 134 27.22 3.47 0.92
N LYS A 135 25.90 3.37 0.99
CA LYS A 135 25.19 2.21 0.43
C LYS A 135 25.06 2.38 -1.09
N SER A 136 25.76 1.52 -1.82
CA SER A 136 25.75 1.52 -3.29
C SER A 136 24.52 0.76 -3.78
N VAL A 137 23.57 1.48 -4.36
CA VAL A 137 22.43 0.98 -5.12
C VAL A 137 22.28 1.81 -6.40
N LYS A 138 21.24 1.62 -7.18
CA LYS A 138 21.12 2.21 -8.52
C LYS A 138 21.04 3.75 -8.54
N TYR A 139 20.32 4.35 -7.56
CA TYR A 139 20.11 5.80 -7.51
C TYR A 139 20.89 6.45 -6.38
N ALA A 140 21.19 7.76 -6.52
CA ALA A 140 21.86 8.55 -5.50
C ALA A 140 21.04 8.61 -4.20
N ALA A 141 21.73 8.65 -3.05
CA ALA A 141 21.11 8.71 -1.74
C ALA A 141 20.07 9.82 -1.63
N TYR A 142 19.00 9.54 -0.92
CA TYR A 142 17.97 10.51 -0.55
C TYR A 142 18.10 10.82 0.94
N ASP A 143 18.81 11.90 1.26
CA ASP A 143 19.14 12.32 2.62
C ASP A 143 17.92 12.93 3.33
N GLN A 144 16.87 12.11 3.51
CA GLN A 144 15.66 12.48 4.24
C GLN A 144 15.13 11.27 5.02
N PHE A 145 14.76 11.50 6.28
CA PHE A 145 13.98 10.53 7.04
C PHE A 145 12.50 10.76 6.80
N VAL A 146 11.97 10.05 5.81
CA VAL A 146 10.58 10.24 5.35
C VAL A 146 9.60 9.78 6.43
N PRO A 147 8.60 10.61 6.81
CA PRO A 147 7.51 10.19 7.68
C PRO A 147 6.73 9.01 7.08
N ILE A 148 6.34 8.07 7.94
CA ILE A 148 5.59 6.87 7.57
C ILE A 148 4.24 6.89 8.26
N TYR A 149 3.18 6.58 7.51
CA TYR A 149 1.86 6.25 8.04
C TYR A 149 1.55 4.78 7.78
N TYR A 150 1.08 4.13 8.83
CA TYR A 150 0.57 2.76 8.75
C TYR A 150 -0.92 2.81 8.36
N MET A 151 -1.28 2.10 7.29
CA MET A 151 -2.65 1.94 6.85
C MET A 151 -3.36 0.83 7.63
N ASP A 152 -4.67 0.82 7.55
CA ASP A 152 -5.54 -0.16 8.22
C ASP A 152 -5.26 -1.60 7.75
N THR A 153 -5.55 -2.55 8.62
CA THR A 153 -5.54 -3.97 8.28
C THR A 153 -6.86 -4.36 7.60
N LEU A 154 -6.87 -5.46 6.87
CA LEU A 154 -8.10 -5.98 6.28
C LEU A 154 -9.13 -6.28 7.39
N GLY A 155 -10.34 -5.74 7.23
CA GLY A 155 -11.39 -5.85 8.23
C GLY A 155 -11.14 -5.07 9.53
N GLY A 156 -10.08 -4.27 9.63
CA GLY A 156 -9.74 -3.49 10.83
C GLY A 156 -9.21 -4.33 12.00
N VAL A 157 -8.75 -5.55 11.74
CA VAL A 157 -8.30 -6.49 12.77
C VAL A 157 -7.06 -5.95 13.50
N ASN A 158 -7.16 -5.82 14.84
CA ASN A 158 -6.07 -5.32 15.70
C ASN A 158 -5.53 -3.92 15.32
N PHE A 159 -6.32 -3.11 14.61
CA PHE A 159 -5.92 -1.78 14.20
C PHE A 159 -6.87 -0.72 14.78
N ILE A 160 -6.31 0.19 15.57
CA ILE A 160 -7.03 1.35 16.10
C ILE A 160 -6.45 2.59 15.43
N PRO A 161 -7.15 3.19 14.45
CA PRO A 161 -6.68 4.41 13.80
C PRO A 161 -6.61 5.58 14.78
N THR A 162 -5.62 6.45 14.58
CA THR A 162 -5.53 7.75 15.27
C THR A 162 -5.76 8.92 14.31
N HIS A 163 -5.69 8.65 13.02
CA HIS A 163 -5.92 9.60 11.94
C HIS A 163 -6.90 9.00 10.93
N TYR A 164 -7.74 9.85 10.37
CA TYR A 164 -8.73 9.45 9.38
C TYR A 164 -8.67 10.39 8.19
N VAL A 165 -8.86 9.85 7.01
CA VAL A 165 -9.05 10.62 5.78
C VAL A 165 -10.50 10.42 5.31
N ASP A 166 -11.24 11.50 5.17
CA ASP A 166 -12.56 11.48 4.54
C ASP A 166 -12.42 11.16 3.05
N ILE A 167 -12.94 10.01 2.65
CA ILE A 167 -12.95 9.52 1.27
C ILE A 167 -14.37 9.44 0.70
N THR A 168 -15.30 10.19 1.28
CA THR A 168 -16.71 10.15 0.85
C THR A 168 -16.86 10.43 -0.65
N GLY A 169 -16.06 11.35 -1.19
CA GLY A 169 -16.02 11.66 -2.62
C GLY A 169 -15.28 10.64 -3.48
N GLN A 170 -14.40 9.82 -2.90
CA GLN A 170 -13.50 8.90 -3.62
C GLN A 170 -13.91 7.42 -3.52
N ILE A 171 -14.94 7.09 -2.74
CA ILE A 171 -15.30 5.68 -2.46
C ILE A 171 -15.60 4.89 -3.74
N GLU A 172 -16.32 5.47 -4.70
CA GLU A 172 -16.64 4.76 -5.93
C GLU A 172 -15.39 4.54 -6.79
N THR A 173 -14.48 5.52 -6.87
CA THR A 173 -13.21 5.36 -7.58
C THR A 173 -12.30 4.33 -6.90
N LYS A 174 -12.27 4.29 -5.56
CA LYS A 174 -11.58 3.24 -4.80
C LYS A 174 -12.09 1.85 -5.19
N LEU A 175 -13.41 1.66 -5.20
CA LEU A 175 -14.02 0.37 -5.53
C LEU A 175 -13.88 0.00 -7.01
N GLU A 176 -13.90 1.00 -7.91
CA GLU A 176 -13.59 0.79 -9.32
C GLU A 176 -12.14 0.29 -9.51
N ALA A 177 -11.18 0.88 -8.79
CA ALA A 177 -9.79 0.46 -8.82
C ALA A 177 -9.61 -0.95 -8.27
N LEU A 178 -10.20 -1.25 -7.10
CA LEU A 178 -10.18 -2.60 -6.52
C LEU A 178 -10.83 -3.61 -7.45
N GLY A 179 -11.91 -3.26 -8.15
CA GLY A 179 -12.58 -4.11 -9.13
C GLY A 179 -11.72 -4.50 -10.32
N LYS A 180 -10.56 -3.85 -10.56
CA LYS A 180 -9.60 -4.25 -11.60
C LYS A 180 -8.79 -5.50 -11.23
N HIS A 181 -8.75 -5.84 -9.96
CA HIS A 181 -8.18 -7.12 -9.49
C HIS A 181 -9.17 -8.27 -9.71
N GLU A 182 -9.62 -8.43 -10.95
CA GLU A 182 -10.67 -9.41 -11.33
C GLU A 182 -10.33 -10.83 -10.88
N SER A 183 -9.05 -11.20 -10.94
CA SER A 183 -8.59 -12.53 -10.50
C SER A 183 -8.91 -12.78 -9.02
N GLN A 184 -8.86 -11.74 -8.18
CA GLN A 184 -9.16 -11.81 -6.75
C GLN A 184 -10.65 -11.61 -6.46
N ILE A 185 -11.30 -10.67 -7.12
CA ILE A 185 -12.74 -10.39 -6.93
C ILE A 185 -13.59 -11.64 -7.28
N LYS A 186 -13.32 -12.27 -8.43
CA LYS A 186 -14.02 -13.50 -8.85
C LYS A 186 -13.70 -14.66 -7.91
N TRP A 187 -12.43 -14.85 -7.58
CA TRP A 187 -11.98 -15.89 -6.68
C TRP A 187 -12.66 -15.82 -5.31
N MET A 188 -12.67 -14.65 -4.68
CA MET A 188 -13.29 -14.48 -3.36
C MET A 188 -14.81 -14.69 -3.40
N LEU A 189 -15.45 -14.28 -4.48
CA LEU A 189 -16.90 -14.49 -4.63
C LEU A 189 -17.24 -15.96 -4.86
N GLU A 190 -16.55 -16.64 -5.77
CA GLU A 190 -16.87 -18.01 -6.19
C GLU A 190 -16.40 -19.07 -5.18
N HIS A 191 -15.24 -18.87 -4.58
CA HIS A 191 -14.63 -19.83 -3.66
C HIS A 191 -15.00 -19.53 -2.19
N ASP A 192 -14.83 -18.29 -1.74
CA ASP A 192 -15.03 -17.92 -0.34
C ASP A 192 -16.44 -17.36 -0.06
N HIS A 193 -17.25 -17.15 -1.10
CA HIS A 193 -18.59 -16.57 -1.04
C HIS A 193 -18.61 -15.16 -0.41
N ILE A 194 -17.53 -14.39 -0.63
CA ILE A 194 -17.36 -13.03 -0.14
C ILE A 194 -17.50 -12.04 -1.28
N ASP A 195 -18.51 -11.15 -1.21
CA ASP A 195 -18.53 -9.94 -2.04
C ASP A 195 -17.49 -8.96 -1.50
N PHE A 196 -16.30 -9.01 -2.11
CA PHE A 196 -15.16 -8.26 -1.62
C PHE A 196 -15.32 -6.74 -1.77
N LEU A 197 -16.01 -6.30 -2.82
CA LEU A 197 -16.29 -4.87 -3.00
C LEU A 197 -17.24 -4.34 -1.92
N ASP A 198 -18.29 -5.11 -1.58
CA ASP A 198 -19.21 -4.74 -0.49
C ASP A 198 -18.51 -4.78 0.87
N MET A 199 -17.64 -5.76 1.11
CA MET A 199 -16.84 -5.84 2.32
C MET A 199 -15.99 -4.57 2.50
N ILE A 200 -15.25 -4.14 1.47
CA ILE A 200 -14.40 -2.95 1.56
C ILE A 200 -15.21 -1.66 1.67
N ARG A 201 -16.35 -1.57 0.99
CA ARG A 201 -17.31 -0.47 1.18
C ARG A 201 -17.79 -0.39 2.64
N THR A 202 -18.12 -1.55 3.22
CA THR A 202 -18.59 -1.66 4.61
C THR A 202 -17.51 -1.25 5.61
N CYS A 203 -16.26 -1.71 5.43
CA CYS A 203 -15.11 -1.30 6.25
C CYS A 203 -14.88 0.21 6.18
N SER A 204 -14.91 0.80 4.98
CA SER A 204 -14.76 2.24 4.79
C SER A 204 -15.90 3.03 5.45
N ARG A 205 -17.13 2.52 5.42
CA ARG A 205 -18.28 3.11 6.12
C ARG A 205 -18.12 3.02 7.64
N PHE A 206 -17.66 1.89 8.15
CA PHE A 206 -17.39 1.73 9.59
C PHE A 206 -16.35 2.76 10.07
N ARG A 207 -15.26 2.95 9.34
CA ARG A 207 -14.27 3.99 9.65
C ARG A 207 -14.86 5.40 9.55
N GLY A 208 -15.75 5.63 8.59
CA GLY A 208 -16.50 6.89 8.48
C GLY A 208 -17.33 7.20 9.73
N TYR A 209 -18.06 6.23 10.28
CA TYR A 209 -18.81 6.40 11.53
C TYR A 209 -17.93 6.78 12.72
N GLN A 210 -16.69 6.27 12.77
CA GLN A 210 -15.76 6.58 13.86
C GLN A 210 -15.29 8.03 13.86
N CYS A 211 -15.30 8.72 12.72
CA CYS A 211 -14.83 10.11 12.59
C CYS A 211 -15.90 11.08 12.08
N GLY A 212 -17.16 10.65 11.97
CA GLY A 212 -18.30 11.54 11.68
C GLY A 212 -18.48 11.88 10.20
N VAL A 213 -17.98 11.04 9.27
CA VAL A 213 -18.17 11.17 7.82
C VAL A 213 -18.83 9.91 7.24
N ARG A 214 -19.20 9.95 5.95
CA ARG A 214 -19.89 8.81 5.32
C ARG A 214 -18.96 7.64 5.05
N PHE A 215 -17.73 7.91 4.57
CA PHE A 215 -16.68 6.92 4.32
C PHE A 215 -15.32 7.49 4.69
N ALA A 216 -14.48 6.70 5.34
CA ALA A 216 -13.12 7.09 5.70
C ALA A 216 -12.15 5.92 5.56
N GLU A 217 -10.87 6.26 5.51
CA GLU A 217 -9.75 5.34 5.68
C GLU A 217 -8.98 5.73 6.94
N GLY A 218 -8.49 4.71 7.65
CA GLY A 218 -7.84 4.88 8.95
C GLY A 218 -6.33 4.72 8.86
N PHE A 219 -5.61 5.56 9.62
CA PHE A 219 -4.14 5.57 9.63
C PHE A 219 -3.58 5.73 11.03
N ARG A 220 -2.31 5.33 11.20
CA ARG A 220 -1.49 5.63 12.38
C ARG A 220 -0.12 6.14 11.92
N PRO A 221 0.40 7.25 12.46
CA PRO A 221 1.76 7.67 12.17
C PRO A 221 2.77 6.74 12.84
N CYS A 222 3.91 6.54 12.20
CA CYS A 222 5.09 5.96 12.83
C CYS A 222 5.66 6.97 13.84
N THR A 223 5.70 6.59 15.12
CA THR A 223 6.07 7.50 16.23
C THR A 223 7.51 7.33 16.69
N VAL A 224 8.34 6.58 15.96
CA VAL A 224 9.75 6.41 16.32
C VAL A 224 10.63 7.53 15.73
N TYR A 225 11.66 7.93 16.48
CA TYR A 225 12.66 8.87 15.99
C TYR A 225 13.45 8.28 14.80
N PRO A 226 13.71 9.03 13.74
CA PRO A 226 13.36 10.43 13.46
C PRO A 226 12.16 10.59 12.47
N ARG A 227 11.19 9.67 12.49
CA ARG A 227 10.04 9.64 11.55
C ARG A 227 8.90 10.58 11.90
N MET A 228 8.92 11.15 13.11
CA MET A 228 7.88 12.07 13.55
C MET A 228 7.97 13.41 12.83
N THR A 229 6.83 14.00 12.54
CA THR A 229 6.73 15.31 11.93
C THR A 229 5.59 16.11 12.56
N THR A 230 5.74 17.43 12.58
CA THR A 230 4.66 18.36 12.96
C THR A 230 3.77 18.77 11.78
N LYS A 231 4.12 18.33 10.56
CA LYS A 231 3.36 18.66 9.36
C LYS A 231 2.14 17.74 9.25
N GLN A 232 1.00 18.30 8.87
CA GLN A 232 -0.14 17.52 8.39
C GLN A 232 0.19 17.01 6.99
N LEU A 233 0.34 15.71 6.85
CA LEU A 233 0.73 15.08 5.58
C LEU A 233 -0.40 14.28 4.91
N LEU A 234 -1.39 13.81 5.68
CA LEU A 234 -2.60 13.19 5.11
C LEU A 234 -3.53 14.26 4.53
N PRO A 235 -4.24 13.98 3.40
CA PRO A 235 -5.07 14.95 2.69
C PRO A 235 -6.42 15.19 3.37
#